data_1d4300391d7aea6431c016147824ddc6
#
_entry.id   1d4300391d7aea6431c016147824ddc6
#
_cell.length_a   1.000
_cell.length_b   1.000
_cell.length_c   1.000
_cell.angle_alpha   90.00
_cell.angle_beta   90.00
_cell.angle_gamma   90.00
#
_symmetry.space_group_name_H-M   'P 1'
#
loop_
_entity.id
_entity.type
_entity.pdbx_description
1 polymer ?
#
loop_
_entity_poly.entity_id
_entity_poly.type
_entity_poly.pdbx_seq_one_letter_code
_entity_poly.pdbx_strand_id
1 'polypeptide(L)'
;MSHPPSPDRLTVLTSADSPGYLDVRAGDAHGPQMATAFRTGGPGAAVIGTGEMVISAPHPAPAGSQRHIIGPDGTIRGYVEYRWQISPLRCVTALVDDQGVRAWTRERSALGAGLRRLGRWAPMPRTAVMMGQEEVGEVRAVPGGHCLTWHGDRRLSRTRAALLVVALALPR
;
A
#
# COMPACT_ATOMS: atom_id res chain seq x y z
N MET A 1 14.09 -27.23 -3.10
CA MET A 1 14.87 -26.39 -2.14
C MET A 1 14.17 -25.04 -2.08
N SER A 2 13.39 -24.78 -1.02
CA SER A 2 12.69 -23.50 -0.84
C SER A 2 13.72 -22.48 -0.38
N HIS A 3 13.99 -21.46 -1.18
CA HIS A 3 14.76 -20.32 -0.73
C HIS A 3 14.08 -19.70 0.50
N PRO A 4 14.82 -19.36 1.56
CA PRO A 4 14.26 -18.61 2.66
C PRO A 4 13.66 -17.29 2.10
N PRO A 5 12.47 -16.90 2.55
CA PRO A 5 11.80 -15.70 2.04
C PRO A 5 12.74 -14.51 2.23
N SER A 6 13.02 -13.79 1.15
CA SER A 6 13.83 -12.59 1.22
C SER A 6 13.17 -11.59 2.16
N PRO A 7 13.84 -11.19 3.27
CA PRO A 7 13.29 -10.21 4.20
C PRO A 7 13.06 -8.84 3.55
N ASP A 8 13.55 -8.67 2.34
CA ASP A 8 13.59 -7.41 1.59
C ASP A 8 12.37 -7.18 0.70
N ARG A 9 11.44 -8.14 0.65
CA ARG A 9 10.25 -8.07 -0.19
C ARG A 9 8.97 -8.40 0.56
N LEU A 10 7.89 -7.76 0.12
CA LEU A 10 6.53 -8.06 0.53
C LEU A 10 5.64 -7.98 -0.70
N THR A 11 4.88 -9.02 -0.96
CA THR A 11 3.98 -9.10 -2.11
C THR A 11 2.54 -9.17 -1.64
N VAL A 12 1.67 -8.37 -2.26
CA VAL A 12 0.23 -8.39 -2.04
C VAL A 12 -0.43 -8.79 -3.35
N LEU A 13 -1.16 -9.90 -3.33
CA LEU A 13 -1.82 -10.49 -4.49
C LEU A 13 -3.32 -10.59 -4.27
N THR A 14 -4.11 -10.47 -5.32
CA THR A 14 -5.50 -10.91 -5.28
C THR A 14 -5.52 -12.42 -5.07
N SER A 15 -6.26 -12.89 -4.08
CA SER A 15 -6.38 -14.33 -3.82
C SER A 15 -7.03 -15.02 -5.02
N ALA A 16 -6.42 -16.13 -5.46
CA ALA A 16 -6.97 -16.93 -6.56
C ALA A 16 -8.31 -17.58 -6.18
N ASP A 17 -8.45 -17.97 -4.92
CA ASP A 17 -9.62 -18.69 -4.41
C ASP A 17 -10.77 -17.77 -4.02
N SER A 18 -10.48 -16.48 -3.81
CA SER A 18 -11.47 -15.52 -3.31
C SER A 18 -11.16 -14.11 -3.83
N PRO A 19 -11.81 -13.66 -4.91
CA PRO A 19 -11.50 -12.36 -5.56
C PRO A 19 -11.67 -11.12 -4.65
N GLY A 20 -12.40 -11.26 -3.53
CA GLY A 20 -12.55 -10.20 -2.52
C GLY A 20 -11.38 -10.10 -1.54
N TYR A 21 -10.45 -11.04 -1.58
CA TYR A 21 -9.34 -11.13 -0.64
C TYR A 21 -8.00 -10.79 -1.32
N LEU A 22 -7.08 -10.29 -0.50
CA LEU A 22 -5.71 -10.03 -0.88
C LEU A 22 -4.79 -10.84 0.04
N ASP A 23 -3.92 -11.65 -0.54
CA ASP A 23 -2.89 -12.38 0.19
C ASP A 23 -1.66 -11.48 0.35
N VAL A 24 -1.24 -11.26 1.59
CA VAL A 24 0.00 -10.57 1.93
C VAL A 24 1.07 -11.62 2.20
N ARG A 25 2.12 -11.66 1.37
CA ARG A 25 3.17 -12.67 1.40
C ARG A 25 4.53 -12.06 1.67
N ALA A 26 5.36 -12.77 2.43
CA ALA A 26 6.76 -12.42 2.58
C ALA A 26 7.55 -12.87 1.36
N GLY A 27 8.35 -11.98 0.79
CA GLY A 27 9.12 -12.28 -0.40
C GLY A 27 8.32 -12.08 -1.69
N ASP A 28 8.31 -13.10 -2.53
CA ASP A 28 7.61 -13.11 -3.82
C ASP A 28 6.18 -13.71 -3.74
N ALA A 29 5.58 -13.96 -4.89
CA ALA A 29 4.24 -14.52 -5.01
C ALA A 29 4.09 -15.93 -4.40
N HIS A 30 5.18 -16.64 -4.22
CA HIS A 30 5.20 -18.01 -3.66
C HIS A 30 5.67 -18.04 -2.20
N GLY A 31 6.01 -16.86 -1.64
CA GLY A 31 6.44 -16.75 -0.25
C GLY A 31 5.34 -17.10 0.76
N PRO A 32 5.72 -17.33 2.03
CA PRO A 32 4.75 -17.65 3.07
C PRO A 32 3.76 -16.51 3.27
N GLN A 33 2.49 -16.87 3.41
CA GLN A 33 1.43 -15.94 3.73
C GLN A 33 1.62 -15.38 5.14
N MET A 34 1.63 -14.07 5.26
CA MET A 34 1.81 -13.35 6.53
C MET A 34 0.50 -12.78 7.05
N ALA A 35 -0.36 -12.39 6.13
CA ALA A 35 -1.64 -11.77 6.44
C ALA A 35 -2.61 -11.99 5.29
N THR A 36 -3.88 -11.81 5.59
CA THR A 36 -4.94 -11.70 4.59
C THR A 36 -5.57 -10.32 4.74
N ALA A 37 -5.79 -9.63 3.64
CA ALA A 37 -6.64 -8.46 3.62
C ALA A 37 -7.92 -8.79 2.87
N PHE A 38 -9.06 -8.32 3.34
CA PHE A 38 -10.33 -8.45 2.62
C PHE A 38 -10.97 -7.09 2.44
N ARG A 39 -11.60 -6.92 1.29
CA ARG A 39 -12.38 -5.70 1.02
C ARG A 39 -13.62 -5.72 1.91
N THR A 40 -13.79 -4.67 2.68
CA THR A 40 -15.07 -4.42 3.38
C THR A 40 -16.14 -4.03 2.35
N GLY A 41 -17.39 -4.00 2.73
CA GLY A 41 -18.50 -3.62 1.84
C GLY A 41 -18.43 -2.21 1.23
N GLY A 42 -17.32 -1.50 1.46
CA GLY A 42 -16.94 -0.21 0.89
C GLY A 42 -15.48 -0.21 0.41
N PRO A 43 -14.88 0.95 0.12
CA PRO A 43 -13.50 1.06 -0.35
C PRO A 43 -12.43 0.84 0.75
N GLY A 44 -12.81 0.32 1.90
CA GLY A 44 -11.91 -0.08 2.98
C GLY A 44 -11.40 -1.52 2.84
N ALA A 45 -10.44 -1.89 3.68
CA ALA A 45 -9.97 -3.25 3.83
C ALA A 45 -9.65 -3.56 5.29
N ALA A 46 -9.85 -4.81 5.69
CA ALA A 46 -9.32 -5.33 6.95
C ALA A 46 -8.08 -6.16 6.66
N VAL A 47 -7.00 -5.91 7.39
CA VAL A 47 -5.73 -6.66 7.30
C VAL A 47 -5.58 -7.49 8.56
N ILE A 48 -5.64 -8.81 8.41
CA ILE A 48 -5.61 -9.79 9.51
C ILE A 48 -4.28 -10.52 9.47
N GLY A 49 -3.71 -10.80 10.64
CA GLY A 49 -2.46 -11.57 10.78
C GLY A 49 -1.19 -10.74 10.96
N THR A 50 -1.25 -9.42 10.73
CA THR A 50 -0.15 -8.49 11.04
C THR A 50 -0.51 -7.47 12.13
N GLY A 51 -1.44 -7.82 13.01
CA GLY A 51 -1.93 -6.94 14.07
C GLY A 51 -3.38 -6.50 13.88
N GLU A 52 -4.15 -7.20 13.03
CA GLU A 52 -5.60 -7.02 12.86
C GLU A 52 -6.03 -5.55 12.65
N MET A 53 -5.38 -4.88 11.71
CA MET A 53 -5.67 -3.49 11.40
C MET A 53 -6.75 -3.36 10.34
N VAL A 54 -7.63 -2.40 10.51
CA VAL A 54 -8.66 -2.05 9.52
C VAL A 54 -8.30 -0.74 8.86
N ILE A 55 -8.31 -0.72 7.53
CA ILE A 55 -8.26 0.53 6.75
C ILE A 55 -9.71 0.88 6.42
N SER A 56 -10.21 1.96 7.00
CA SER A 56 -11.60 2.41 6.81
C SER A 56 -11.87 2.88 5.38
N ALA A 57 -13.15 3.01 5.05
CA ALA A 57 -13.58 3.72 3.85
C ALA A 57 -13.02 5.16 3.83
N PRO A 58 -12.79 5.76 2.65
CA PRO A 58 -12.42 7.17 2.59
C PRO A 58 -13.46 8.03 3.29
N HIS A 59 -13.00 8.96 4.10
CA HIS A 59 -13.89 9.96 4.66
C HIS A 59 -14.38 10.87 3.49
N PRO A 60 -15.64 11.27 3.45
CA PRO A 60 -16.16 12.19 2.44
C PRO A 60 -15.64 13.62 2.69
N ALA A 61 -14.34 13.83 2.55
CA ALA A 61 -13.73 15.15 2.69
C ALA A 61 -13.34 15.67 1.29
N PRO A 62 -13.65 16.92 0.97
CA PRO A 62 -13.55 17.44 -0.41
C PRO A 62 -12.12 17.65 -0.92
N ALA A 63 -11.09 17.50 -0.11
CA ALA A 63 -9.72 17.85 -0.50
C ALA A 63 -8.70 16.70 -0.44
N GLY A 64 -9.08 15.51 -0.07
CA GLY A 64 -8.18 14.36 0.00
C GLY A 64 -8.91 13.18 0.60
N SER A 65 -8.77 12.02 0.03
CA SER A 65 -9.32 10.82 0.63
C SER A 65 -8.38 10.35 1.74
N GLN A 66 -8.77 10.56 2.98
CA GLN A 66 -8.13 9.94 4.13
C GLN A 66 -8.82 8.63 4.47
N ARG A 67 -8.03 7.62 4.80
CA ARG A 67 -8.52 6.35 5.34
C ARG A 67 -7.89 6.14 6.70
N HIS A 68 -8.70 6.04 7.72
CA HIS A 68 -8.19 5.76 9.06
C HIS A 68 -7.65 4.34 9.17
N ILE A 69 -6.58 4.19 9.91
CA ILE A 69 -6.04 2.91 10.34
C ILE A 69 -6.55 2.69 11.75
N ILE A 70 -7.36 1.67 11.93
CA ILE A 70 -8.03 1.35 13.18
C ILE A 70 -7.40 0.08 13.74
N GLY A 71 -6.96 0.13 14.99
CA GLY A 71 -6.41 -1.02 15.71
C GLY A 71 -7.49 -2.01 16.15
N PRO A 72 -7.08 -3.18 16.67
CA PRO A 72 -8.00 -4.23 17.11
C PRO A 72 -8.87 -3.79 18.30
N ASP A 73 -8.43 -2.79 19.04
CA ASP A 73 -9.13 -2.13 20.15
C ASP A 73 -10.11 -1.03 19.70
N GLY A 74 -10.29 -0.86 18.40
CA GLY A 74 -11.13 0.19 17.81
C GLY A 74 -10.51 1.59 17.84
N THR A 75 -9.28 1.77 18.34
CA THR A 75 -8.62 3.07 18.38
C THR A 75 -8.02 3.43 17.02
N ILE A 76 -8.05 4.71 16.68
CA ILE A 76 -7.38 5.23 15.49
C ILE A 76 -5.87 5.25 15.77
N ARG A 77 -5.12 4.48 14.99
CA ARG A 77 -3.66 4.35 15.07
C ARG A 77 -2.92 5.20 14.05
N GLY A 78 -3.66 5.82 13.15
CA GLY A 78 -3.11 6.63 12.08
C GLY A 78 -4.04 6.74 10.89
N TYR A 79 -3.53 7.17 9.78
CA TYR A 79 -4.29 7.24 8.55
C TYR A 79 -3.41 7.11 7.31
N VAL A 80 -4.03 6.69 6.21
CA VAL A 80 -3.45 6.77 4.87
C VAL A 80 -4.07 7.96 4.17
N GLU A 81 -3.24 8.89 3.72
CA GLU A 81 -3.67 10.09 3.04
C GLU A 81 -3.26 10.06 1.57
N TYR A 82 -4.20 10.33 0.69
CA TYR A 82 -3.95 10.48 -0.75
C TYR A 82 -3.84 11.98 -1.06
N ARG A 83 -2.63 12.44 -1.31
CA ARG A 83 -2.35 13.84 -1.65
C ARG A 83 -2.15 14.00 -3.15
N TRP A 84 -2.95 14.83 -3.76
CA TRP A 84 -2.67 15.35 -5.07
C TRP A 84 -1.71 16.53 -4.91
N GLN A 85 -0.43 16.28 -5.11
CA GLN A 85 0.52 17.39 -5.10
C GLN A 85 0.18 18.39 -6.21
N ILE A 86 0.54 19.66 -5.96
CA ILE A 86 0.38 20.82 -6.84
C ILE A 86 1.02 20.60 -8.23
N SER A 87 1.99 19.71 -8.37
CA SER A 87 2.32 19.12 -9.67
C SER A 87 1.16 18.20 -10.08
N PRO A 88 0.36 18.58 -11.09
CA PRO A 88 -0.93 17.94 -11.37
C PRO A 88 -0.84 16.48 -11.81
N LEU A 89 0.34 15.89 -11.81
CA LEU A 89 0.66 14.64 -12.47
C LEU A 89 1.16 13.53 -11.54
N ARG A 90 1.28 13.77 -10.22
CA ARG A 90 1.78 12.73 -9.32
C ARG A 90 0.87 12.54 -8.13
N CYS A 91 0.39 11.31 -7.96
CA CYS A 91 -0.30 10.95 -6.74
C CYS A 91 0.72 10.57 -5.66
N VAL A 92 0.53 11.13 -4.47
CA VAL A 92 1.29 10.79 -3.27
C VAL A 92 0.35 10.11 -2.30
N THR A 93 0.75 8.95 -1.80
CA THR A 93 0.08 8.26 -0.72
C THR A 93 0.99 8.33 0.50
N ALA A 94 0.52 8.91 1.59
CA ALA A 94 1.26 9.04 2.82
C ALA A 94 0.67 8.14 3.91
N LEU A 95 1.53 7.45 4.63
CA LEU A 95 1.20 6.72 5.85
C LEU A 95 1.58 7.60 7.04
N VAL A 96 0.59 7.95 7.84
CA VAL A 96 0.74 8.87 8.96
C VAL A 96 0.29 8.17 10.25
N ASP A 97 1.03 8.34 11.33
CA ASP A 97 0.65 7.91 12.67
C ASP A 97 0.78 9.07 13.67
N ASP A 98 0.71 8.78 14.96
CA ASP A 98 0.83 9.74 16.07
C ASP A 98 2.17 10.50 16.10
N GLN A 99 3.19 9.96 15.44
CA GLN A 99 4.52 10.58 15.33
C GLN A 99 4.74 11.30 13.99
N GLY A 100 3.70 11.44 13.18
CA GLY A 100 3.73 12.13 11.89
C GLY A 100 3.89 11.21 10.69
N VAL A 101 4.37 11.75 9.57
CA VAL A 101 4.53 10.99 8.31
C VAL A 101 5.64 9.96 8.46
N ARG A 102 5.27 8.68 8.41
CA ARG A 102 6.22 7.55 8.50
C ARG A 102 6.82 7.18 7.17
N ALA A 103 5.99 7.16 6.16
CA ALA A 103 6.41 6.91 4.79
C ALA A 103 5.44 7.58 3.82
N TRP A 104 5.91 7.86 2.64
CA TRP A 104 5.07 8.31 1.56
C TRP A 104 5.52 7.69 0.24
N THR A 105 4.62 7.61 -0.70
CA THR A 105 4.90 7.02 -2.02
C THR A 105 4.82 8.08 -3.10
N ARG A 106 5.67 7.97 -4.11
CA ARG A 106 5.69 8.86 -5.26
C ARG A 106 5.80 8.07 -6.55
N GLU A 107 4.84 8.27 -7.43
CA GLU A 107 4.93 7.69 -8.77
C GLU A 107 6.15 8.27 -9.51
N ARG A 108 6.98 7.39 -10.11
CA ARG A 108 8.18 7.82 -10.83
C ARG A 108 7.84 8.50 -12.16
N SER A 109 6.75 8.08 -12.82
CA SER A 109 6.33 8.61 -14.12
C SER A 109 5.18 9.60 -13.99
N ALA A 110 5.45 10.87 -14.19
CA ALA A 110 4.43 11.90 -14.26
C ALA A 110 3.49 11.72 -15.47
N LEU A 111 4.04 11.28 -16.62
CA LEU A 111 3.25 11.01 -17.82
C LEU A 111 2.28 9.83 -17.61
N GLY A 112 2.76 8.73 -17.02
CA GLY A 112 1.92 7.58 -16.71
C GLY A 112 0.79 7.92 -15.72
N ALA A 113 1.07 8.74 -14.72
CA ALA A 113 0.08 9.24 -13.79
C ALA A 113 -1.00 10.08 -14.49
N GLY A 114 -0.60 10.97 -15.38
CA GLY A 114 -1.50 11.79 -16.19
C GLY A 114 -2.40 10.96 -17.11
N LEU A 115 -1.84 9.97 -17.81
CA LEU A 115 -2.61 9.09 -18.71
C LEU A 115 -3.67 8.28 -17.96
N ARG A 116 -3.37 7.76 -16.76
CA ARG A 116 -4.35 7.06 -15.93
C ARG A 116 -5.49 7.99 -15.49
N ARG A 117 -5.15 9.23 -15.17
CA ARG A 117 -6.13 10.25 -14.77
C ARG A 117 -7.12 10.58 -15.89
N LEU A 118 -6.68 10.49 -17.13
CA LEU A 118 -7.51 10.69 -18.31
C LEU A 118 -8.30 9.41 -18.71
N GLY A 119 -8.35 8.40 -17.86
CA GLY A 119 -9.02 7.13 -18.14
C GLY A 119 -8.34 6.30 -19.23
N ARG A 120 -7.14 6.67 -19.65
CA ARG A 120 -6.38 5.93 -20.66
C ARG A 120 -5.60 4.80 -19.98
N TRP A 121 -5.57 3.65 -20.64
CA TRP A 121 -4.76 2.54 -20.19
C TRP A 121 -3.28 2.94 -20.15
N ALA A 122 -2.68 2.86 -18.99
CA ALA A 122 -1.26 3.05 -18.80
C ALA A 122 -0.75 1.94 -17.86
N PRO A 123 0.46 1.41 -18.09
CA PRO A 123 1.03 0.41 -17.20
C PRO A 123 1.12 0.97 -15.78
N MET A 124 0.90 0.10 -14.81
CA MET A 124 1.04 0.47 -13.40
C MET A 124 2.43 1.06 -13.15
N PRO A 125 2.52 2.20 -12.48
CA PRO A 125 3.79 2.88 -12.30
C PRO A 125 4.69 2.12 -11.34
N ARG A 126 5.96 2.29 -11.54
CA ARG A 126 6.93 2.11 -10.47
C ARG A 126 6.75 3.25 -9.48
N THR A 127 6.53 2.91 -8.23
CA THR A 127 6.23 3.86 -7.18
C THR A 127 7.34 3.81 -6.14
N ALA A 128 8.09 4.90 -6.02
CA ALA A 128 9.13 5.01 -4.99
C ALA A 128 8.49 5.11 -3.60
N VAL A 129 9.08 4.44 -2.62
CA VAL A 129 8.72 4.56 -1.20
C VAL A 129 9.78 5.41 -0.51
N MET A 130 9.33 6.46 0.15
CA MET A 130 10.16 7.46 0.79
C MET A 130 9.96 7.44 2.31
N MET A 131 11.04 7.58 3.07
CA MET A 131 11.00 7.88 4.50
C MET A 131 11.79 9.17 4.75
N GLY A 132 11.08 10.25 5.05
CA GLY A 132 11.65 11.59 4.98
C GLY A 132 12.00 11.95 3.54
N GLN A 133 13.26 12.27 3.27
CA GLN A 133 13.77 12.59 1.93
C GLN A 133 14.48 11.42 1.24
N GLU A 134 14.64 10.30 1.93
CA GLU A 134 15.36 9.13 1.44
C GLU A 134 14.41 8.15 0.75
N GLU A 135 14.82 7.66 -0.43
CA GLU A 135 14.14 6.56 -1.10
C GLU A 135 14.59 5.23 -0.47
N VAL A 136 13.68 4.56 0.20
CA VAL A 136 13.96 3.31 0.95
C VAL A 136 13.42 2.07 0.26
N GLY A 137 12.66 2.22 -0.81
CA GLY A 137 12.09 1.08 -1.53
C GLY A 137 11.28 1.47 -2.75
N GLU A 138 10.76 0.46 -3.41
CA GLU A 138 9.94 0.60 -4.60
C GLU A 138 8.77 -0.37 -4.57
N VAL A 139 7.59 0.10 -4.94
CA VAL A 139 6.42 -0.74 -5.23
C VAL A 139 6.26 -0.88 -6.74
N ARG A 140 6.16 -2.13 -7.20
CA ARG A 140 5.90 -2.49 -8.61
C ARG A 140 4.62 -3.28 -8.72
N ALA A 141 3.93 -3.11 -9.83
CA ALA A 141 2.89 -4.04 -10.20
C ALA A 141 3.50 -5.39 -10.60
N VAL A 142 2.87 -6.45 -10.14
CA VAL A 142 3.15 -7.83 -10.55
C VAL A 142 1.83 -8.47 -11.01
N PRO A 143 1.85 -9.58 -11.73
CA PRO A 143 0.63 -10.29 -12.08
C PRO A 143 -0.24 -10.55 -10.84
N GLY A 144 -1.46 -10.04 -10.87
CA GLY A 144 -2.42 -10.17 -9.77
C GLY A 144 -2.23 -9.24 -8.56
N GLY A 145 -1.24 -8.33 -8.57
CA GLY A 145 -1.06 -7.47 -7.40
C GLY A 145 0.13 -6.53 -7.43
N HIS A 146 0.74 -6.35 -6.28
CA HIS A 146 1.83 -5.41 -6.04
C HIS A 146 2.94 -6.05 -5.22
N CYS A 147 4.19 -5.74 -5.55
CA CYS A 147 5.37 -6.14 -4.81
C CYS A 147 6.14 -4.91 -4.32
N LEU A 148 6.35 -4.84 -3.02
CA LEU A 148 7.25 -3.89 -2.37
C LEU A 148 8.62 -4.54 -2.23
N THR A 149 9.66 -3.83 -2.67
CA THR A 149 11.06 -4.21 -2.47
C THR A 149 11.76 -3.10 -1.71
N TRP A 150 12.45 -3.43 -0.63
CA TRP A 150 13.26 -2.50 0.15
C TRP A 150 14.66 -2.35 -0.43
N HIS A 151 15.21 -1.16 -0.30
CA HIS A 151 16.60 -0.84 -0.63
C HIS A 151 17.33 -0.50 0.68
N GLY A 152 18.30 -1.31 1.07
CA GLY A 152 19.07 -1.07 2.31
C GLY A 152 18.36 -1.50 3.60
N ASP A 153 18.81 -0.95 4.72
CA ASP A 153 18.42 -1.40 6.06
C ASP A 153 17.22 -0.65 6.64
N ARG A 154 16.93 0.53 6.13
CA ARG A 154 15.82 1.35 6.62
C ARG A 154 14.50 0.87 6.07
N ARG A 155 13.61 0.41 6.95
CA ARG A 155 12.35 -0.24 6.56
C ARG A 155 11.21 0.17 7.48
N LEU A 156 10.00 0.10 6.94
CA LEU A 156 8.79 0.06 7.76
C LEU A 156 8.68 -1.28 8.50
N SER A 157 7.99 -1.29 9.63
CA SER A 157 7.55 -2.55 10.22
C SER A 157 6.70 -3.33 9.21
N ARG A 158 6.65 -4.65 9.36
CA ARG A 158 5.87 -5.53 8.47
C ARG A 158 4.41 -5.10 8.37
N THR A 159 3.81 -4.76 9.50
CA THR A 159 2.42 -4.27 9.56
C THR A 159 2.24 -2.99 8.74
N ARG A 160 3.10 -1.99 8.93
CA ARG A 160 3.03 -0.72 8.20
C ARG A 160 3.29 -0.90 6.71
N ALA A 161 4.22 -1.78 6.35
CA ALA A 161 4.48 -2.14 4.97
C ALA A 161 3.25 -2.78 4.30
N ALA A 162 2.63 -3.75 4.98
CA ALA A 162 1.40 -4.39 4.51
C ALA A 162 0.26 -3.38 4.33
N LEU A 163 0.03 -2.50 5.32
CA LEU A 163 -0.98 -1.44 5.24
C LEU A 163 -0.74 -0.51 4.04
N LEU A 164 0.50 -0.10 3.80
CA LEU A 164 0.85 0.78 2.70
C LEU A 164 0.56 0.13 1.33
N VAL A 165 0.98 -1.12 1.14
CA VAL A 165 0.79 -1.84 -0.14
C VAL A 165 -0.68 -2.20 -0.35
N VAL A 166 -1.39 -2.62 0.69
CA VAL A 166 -2.84 -2.86 0.63
C VAL A 166 -3.58 -1.56 0.27
N ALA A 167 -3.23 -0.44 0.89
CA ALA A 167 -3.83 0.85 0.58
C ALA A 167 -3.62 1.28 -0.88
N LEU A 168 -2.46 0.96 -1.46
CA LEU A 168 -2.19 1.21 -2.89
C LEU A 168 -3.01 0.30 -3.82
N ALA A 169 -3.36 -0.90 -3.37
CA ALA A 169 -4.16 -1.87 -4.13
C ALA A 169 -5.67 -1.58 -4.06
N LEU A 170 -6.11 -0.76 -3.12
CA LEU A 170 -7.53 -0.40 -2.99
C LEU A 170 -7.93 0.65 -4.04
N PRO A 171 -9.15 0.59 -4.57
CA PRO A 171 -9.68 1.62 -5.45
C PRO A 171 -9.72 2.97 -4.72
N ARG A 172 -9.39 4.01 -5.45
CA ARG A 172 -9.39 5.41 -5.00
C ARG A 172 -10.75 6.06 -5.20
#